data_2583eb169b726ce95eb8bf31ef78111e
#
_entry.id   2583eb169b726ce95eb8bf31ef78111e
#
_cell.length_a   1.000
_cell.length_b   1.000
_cell.length_c   1.000
_cell.angle_alpha   90.00
_cell.angle_beta   90.00
_cell.angle_gamma   90.00
#
_symmetry.space_group_name_H-M   'P 1'
#
loop_
_entity.id
_entity.type
_entity.pdbx_description
1 polymer ?
#
loop_
_entity_poly.entity_id
_entity_poly.type
_entity_poly.pdbx_seq_one_letter_code
_entity_poly.pdbx_strand_id
1 'polypeptide(L)'
;AKGIATREASGKTLNAIAKRIPWLFGGSADLSPSTKTRLEFEGAGELETATPGGRNMHFGVREHAMGAIANGIALTGPRPYTGTFLIFSDYMRPPTRLAALMGLPVAFVFSHDSIGLGQDGPTHQPIEQLAALRAIPGMHVIRPGDANETVWAWRAVLERSDGPSCLVLSRQAMPTYDRTKYAPAAGVARGGYVLAGDPDGVPDVILIGTGGELHLCVEAFETLAADGVSARVVSLPSFELFEAEDLAYRDKVLPPAVTARVAVEAAAPLGWDRYAGPTGEIIAMRSFGASAPAKDLMKKFGFTAEAVVEAARRQLAKSGPKAAQ
;
A
#
# COMPACT_ATOMS: atom_id res chain seq x y z
N ALA A 1 10.89 16.93 6.16
CA ALA A 1 11.57 15.85 6.91
C ALA A 1 12.30 14.93 5.94
N LYS A 2 13.42 14.30 6.37
CA LYS A 2 14.10 13.29 5.55
C LYS A 2 13.17 12.11 5.35
N GLY A 3 12.92 11.69 4.11
CA GLY A 3 12.01 10.59 3.79
C GLY A 3 12.48 9.26 4.38
N ILE A 4 11.55 8.33 4.59
CA ILE A 4 11.81 6.97 5.06
C ILE A 4 11.03 5.97 4.18
N ALA A 5 11.64 4.84 3.84
CA ALA A 5 10.93 3.76 3.14
C ALA A 5 9.82 3.17 4.02
N THR A 6 8.65 2.86 3.45
CA THR A 6 7.56 2.30 4.27
C THR A 6 7.91 0.94 4.84
N ARG A 7 8.80 0.14 4.20
CA ARG A 7 9.35 -1.10 4.80
C ARG A 7 10.15 -0.83 6.08
N GLU A 8 10.92 0.27 6.12
CA GLU A 8 11.69 0.66 7.31
C GLU A 8 10.79 1.16 8.43
N ALA A 9 9.77 1.96 8.08
CA ALA A 9 8.72 2.37 9.02
C ALA A 9 7.98 1.15 9.57
N SER A 10 7.67 0.18 8.72
CA SER A 10 7.05 -1.09 9.09
C SER A 10 7.91 -1.88 10.08
N GLY A 11 9.20 -2.04 9.83
CA GLY A 11 10.11 -2.75 10.72
C GLY A 11 10.17 -2.13 12.12
N LYS A 12 10.25 -0.79 12.19
CA LYS A 12 10.19 -0.05 13.46
C LYS A 12 8.86 -0.26 14.18
N THR A 13 7.76 -0.19 13.46
CA THR A 13 6.40 -0.38 13.99
C THR A 13 6.21 -1.82 14.48
N LEU A 14 6.60 -2.82 13.67
CA LEU A 14 6.55 -4.23 14.01
C LEU A 14 7.32 -4.52 15.32
N ASN A 15 8.55 -4.01 15.44
CA ASN A 15 9.36 -4.18 16.64
C ASN A 15 8.72 -3.55 17.89
N ALA A 16 8.17 -2.33 17.75
CA ALA A 16 7.48 -1.66 18.86
C ALA A 16 6.23 -2.42 19.33
N ILE A 17 5.45 -2.95 18.39
CA ILE A 17 4.23 -3.73 18.65
C ILE A 17 4.58 -5.10 19.23
N ALA A 18 5.48 -5.83 18.58
CA ALA A 18 5.86 -7.19 18.99
C ALA A 18 6.46 -7.22 20.39
N LYS A 19 7.16 -6.17 20.82
CA LYS A 19 7.65 -6.04 22.19
C LYS A 19 6.51 -6.08 23.23
N ARG A 20 5.30 -5.68 22.83
CA ARG A 20 4.12 -5.65 23.70
C ARG A 20 3.15 -6.81 23.48
N ILE A 21 3.25 -7.48 22.34
CA ILE A 21 2.37 -8.60 21.95
C ILE A 21 3.23 -9.86 21.83
N PRO A 22 3.33 -10.70 22.92
CA PRO A 22 4.20 -11.87 22.92
C PRO A 22 3.85 -12.92 21.87
N TRP A 23 2.59 -13.02 21.47
CA TRP A 23 2.11 -13.98 20.48
C TRP A 23 2.17 -13.48 19.03
N LEU A 24 2.76 -12.30 18.79
CA LEU A 24 3.11 -11.82 17.45
C LEU A 24 4.53 -12.23 17.13
N PHE A 25 4.72 -13.19 16.25
CA PHE A 25 6.04 -13.66 15.81
C PHE A 25 6.00 -14.18 14.37
N GLY A 26 7.14 -14.35 13.75
CA GLY A 26 7.22 -14.75 12.35
C GLY A 26 8.62 -14.63 11.80
N GLY A 27 8.74 -14.42 10.51
CA GLY A 27 10.04 -14.32 9.88
C GLY A 27 9.95 -14.14 8.37
N SER A 28 11.01 -14.51 7.68
CA SER A 28 11.16 -14.23 6.26
C SER A 28 11.68 -15.44 5.49
N ALA A 29 11.39 -15.45 4.19
CA ALA A 29 11.98 -16.37 3.21
C ALA A 29 13.40 -15.91 2.83
N ASP A 30 14.30 -15.87 3.82
CA ASP A 30 15.71 -15.47 3.70
C ASP A 30 15.94 -14.00 3.26
N LEU A 31 14.97 -13.13 3.54
CA LEU A 31 14.97 -11.72 3.13
C LEU A 31 14.79 -10.72 4.30
N SER A 32 14.94 -11.17 5.56
CA SER A 32 14.70 -10.34 6.76
C SER A 32 15.41 -8.98 6.73
N PRO A 33 16.68 -8.87 6.32
CA PRO A 33 17.38 -7.57 6.28
C PRO A 33 16.75 -6.60 5.28
N SER A 34 16.21 -7.14 4.15
CA SER A 34 15.61 -6.34 3.08
C SER A 34 14.15 -6.03 3.35
N THR A 35 13.39 -6.95 3.91
CA THR A 35 11.96 -6.77 4.24
C THR A 35 11.75 -6.03 5.57
N LYS A 36 12.79 -5.91 6.40
CA LYS A 36 12.74 -5.32 7.75
C LYS A 36 11.77 -6.03 8.69
N THR A 37 11.69 -7.36 8.56
CA THR A 37 10.75 -8.19 9.32
C THR A 37 11.41 -8.93 10.50
N ARG A 38 12.69 -8.64 10.80
CA ARG A 38 13.36 -9.17 11.98
C ARG A 38 12.93 -8.42 13.23
N LEU A 39 12.67 -9.16 14.31
CA LEU A 39 12.51 -8.62 15.66
C LEU A 39 13.88 -8.45 16.29
N GLU A 40 14.25 -7.21 16.64
CA GLU A 40 15.61 -6.84 17.08
C GLU A 40 15.68 -6.45 18.55
N PHE A 41 14.56 -6.50 19.29
CA PHE A 41 14.56 -6.17 20.72
C PHE A 41 15.08 -7.34 21.56
N GLU A 42 15.58 -7.01 22.75
CA GLU A 42 16.08 -7.99 23.72
C GLU A 42 15.01 -9.04 24.07
N GLY A 43 15.38 -10.31 23.99
CA GLY A 43 14.47 -11.45 24.21
C GLY A 43 13.65 -11.89 23.00
N ALA A 44 13.79 -11.25 21.83
CA ALA A 44 13.15 -11.72 20.60
C ALA A 44 13.67 -13.10 20.18
N GLY A 45 15.00 -13.26 20.14
CA GLY A 45 15.68 -14.54 19.85
C GLY A 45 15.35 -15.15 18.49
N GLU A 46 16.12 -16.16 18.13
CA GLU A 46 15.89 -16.99 16.94
C GLU A 46 15.14 -18.26 17.35
N LEU A 47 14.14 -18.68 16.57
CA LEU A 47 13.42 -19.94 16.78
C LEU A 47 14.26 -21.08 16.19
N GLU A 48 14.95 -21.79 17.09
CA GLU A 48 15.83 -22.90 16.76
C GLU A 48 15.63 -24.04 17.79
N THR A 49 16.18 -25.23 17.50
CA THR A 49 16.10 -26.38 18.42
C THR A 49 16.65 -26.03 19.80
N ALA A 50 17.75 -25.26 19.86
CA ALA A 50 18.36 -24.83 21.13
C ALA A 50 17.62 -23.66 21.80
N THR A 51 16.82 -22.91 21.06
CA THR A 51 16.09 -21.71 21.51
C THR A 51 14.62 -21.75 21.07
N PRO A 52 13.80 -22.72 21.55
CA PRO A 52 12.44 -22.92 21.08
C PRO A 52 11.47 -21.78 21.46
N GLY A 53 11.90 -20.88 22.34
CA GLY A 53 11.16 -19.66 22.68
C GLY A 53 11.46 -18.44 21.78
N GLY A 54 12.35 -18.59 20.81
CA GLY A 54 12.68 -17.52 19.87
C GLY A 54 11.48 -17.11 18.99
N ARG A 55 11.47 -15.86 18.57
CA ARG A 55 10.34 -15.27 17.83
C ARG A 55 10.65 -14.94 16.38
N ASN A 56 11.93 -15.05 15.96
CA ASN A 56 12.36 -14.91 14.58
C ASN A 56 12.46 -16.29 13.93
N MET A 57 11.67 -16.54 12.90
CA MET A 57 11.67 -17.79 12.15
C MET A 57 12.44 -17.64 10.85
N HIS A 58 13.28 -18.62 10.53
CA HIS A 58 14.04 -18.68 9.29
C HIS A 58 13.44 -19.75 8.36
N PHE A 59 12.68 -19.30 7.35
CA PHE A 59 12.01 -20.24 6.43
C PHE A 59 12.90 -20.69 5.26
N GLY A 60 14.01 -19.99 5.02
CA GLY A 60 14.79 -20.13 3.80
C GLY A 60 13.98 -19.66 2.57
N VAL A 61 14.48 -19.87 1.36
CA VAL A 61 13.78 -19.49 0.12
C VAL A 61 12.64 -20.49 -0.14
N ARG A 62 11.55 -20.38 0.62
CA ARG A 62 10.40 -21.30 0.62
C ARG A 62 9.10 -20.55 0.92
N GLU A 63 8.69 -19.64 0.06
CA GLU A 63 7.52 -18.77 0.27
C GLU A 63 6.23 -19.56 0.48
N HIS A 64 6.01 -20.62 -0.29
CA HIS A 64 4.85 -21.50 -0.12
C HIS A 64 4.80 -22.12 1.28
N ALA A 65 5.90 -22.74 1.70
CA ALA A 65 5.99 -23.37 3.02
C ALA A 65 5.89 -22.35 4.14
N MET A 66 6.50 -21.17 3.99
CA MET A 66 6.39 -20.05 4.94
C MET A 66 4.92 -19.66 5.16
N GLY A 67 4.17 -19.46 4.08
CA GLY A 67 2.75 -19.13 4.17
C GLY A 67 1.90 -20.27 4.78
N ALA A 68 2.19 -21.53 4.41
CA ALA A 68 1.48 -22.69 4.97
C ALA A 68 1.77 -22.88 6.48
N ILE A 69 3.02 -22.69 6.90
CA ILE A 69 3.41 -22.73 8.32
C ILE A 69 2.72 -21.60 9.09
N ALA A 70 2.69 -20.37 8.53
CA ALA A 70 1.98 -19.26 9.16
C ALA A 70 0.49 -19.55 9.33
N ASN A 71 -0.16 -20.18 8.33
CA ASN A 71 -1.55 -20.62 8.46
C ASN A 71 -1.73 -21.64 9.61
N GLY A 72 -0.83 -22.61 9.71
CA GLY A 72 -0.84 -23.59 10.80
C GLY A 72 -0.66 -22.94 12.18
N ILE A 73 0.23 -21.97 12.29
CA ILE A 73 0.44 -21.19 13.52
C ILE A 73 -0.84 -20.42 13.89
N ALA A 74 -1.46 -19.72 12.92
CA ALA A 74 -2.68 -18.97 13.18
C ALA A 74 -3.84 -19.82 13.70
N LEU A 75 -3.93 -21.09 13.28
CA LEU A 75 -4.92 -22.07 13.79
C LEU A 75 -4.73 -22.41 15.26
N THR A 76 -3.54 -22.20 15.83
CA THR A 76 -3.24 -22.47 17.24
C THR A 76 -3.37 -21.25 18.14
N GLY A 77 -3.78 -20.08 17.59
CA GLY A 77 -4.09 -18.87 18.33
C GLY A 77 -3.11 -17.69 18.22
N PRO A 78 -1.80 -17.89 17.98
CA PRO A 78 -0.86 -16.79 17.76
C PRO A 78 -1.17 -15.96 16.52
N ARG A 79 -0.52 -14.79 16.44
CA ARG A 79 -0.57 -13.89 15.28
C ARG A 79 0.73 -14.01 14.49
N PRO A 80 0.79 -14.83 13.45
CA PRO A 80 1.98 -14.93 12.64
C PRO A 80 2.09 -13.79 11.62
N TYR A 81 3.32 -13.40 11.34
CA TYR A 81 3.63 -12.60 10.16
C TYR A 81 4.68 -13.31 9.29
N THR A 82 4.67 -13.00 8.01
CA THR A 82 5.68 -13.47 7.04
C THR A 82 6.28 -12.31 6.29
N GLY A 83 7.50 -12.44 5.78
CA GLY A 83 8.20 -11.40 5.03
C GLY A 83 8.83 -11.92 3.75
N THR A 84 8.50 -11.30 2.60
CA THR A 84 9.20 -11.50 1.34
C THR A 84 9.00 -10.29 0.42
N PHE A 85 9.54 -10.33 -0.82
CA PHE A 85 9.23 -9.29 -1.81
C PHE A 85 7.88 -9.53 -2.46
N LEU A 86 7.22 -8.45 -2.90
CA LEU A 86 5.88 -8.56 -3.47
C LEU A 86 5.84 -9.46 -4.71
N ILE A 87 6.87 -9.43 -5.56
CA ILE A 87 6.94 -10.31 -6.74
C ILE A 87 6.87 -11.79 -6.34
N PHE A 88 7.43 -12.18 -5.19
CA PHE A 88 7.43 -13.56 -4.72
C PHE A 88 6.11 -13.98 -4.06
N SER A 89 5.12 -13.07 -4.00
CA SER A 89 3.75 -13.46 -3.69
C SER A 89 3.21 -14.52 -4.66
N ASP A 90 3.74 -14.59 -5.88
CA ASP A 90 3.40 -15.61 -6.86
C ASP A 90 3.71 -17.03 -6.34
N TYR A 91 4.86 -17.22 -5.67
CA TYR A 91 5.22 -18.51 -5.03
C TYR A 91 4.42 -18.78 -3.76
N MET A 92 3.88 -17.74 -3.13
CA MET A 92 3.12 -17.81 -1.88
C MET A 92 1.60 -17.79 -2.09
N ARG A 93 1.15 -17.67 -3.33
CA ARG A 93 -0.27 -17.48 -3.66
C ARG A 93 -1.20 -18.56 -3.10
N PRO A 94 -0.92 -19.88 -3.18
CA PRO A 94 -1.82 -20.89 -2.66
C PRO A 94 -2.06 -20.77 -1.14
N PRO A 95 -1.03 -20.70 -0.26
CA PRO A 95 -1.25 -20.54 1.17
C PRO A 95 -1.87 -19.19 1.55
N THR A 96 -1.57 -18.10 0.82
CA THR A 96 -2.20 -16.80 1.01
C THR A 96 -3.70 -16.86 0.71
N ARG A 97 -4.08 -17.51 -0.40
CA ARG A 97 -5.48 -17.76 -0.74
C ARG A 97 -6.17 -18.67 0.29
N LEU A 98 -5.48 -19.69 0.77
CA LEU A 98 -6.02 -20.60 1.78
C LEU A 98 -6.25 -19.89 3.12
N ALA A 99 -5.35 -18.98 3.52
CA ALA A 99 -5.57 -18.13 4.70
C ALA A 99 -6.87 -17.33 4.60
N ALA A 100 -7.15 -16.75 3.43
CA ALA A 100 -8.39 -16.02 3.19
C ALA A 100 -9.63 -16.94 3.24
N LEU A 101 -9.55 -18.11 2.58
CA LEU A 101 -10.64 -19.10 2.58
C LEU A 101 -10.97 -19.60 4.00
N MET A 102 -9.96 -19.73 4.86
CA MET A 102 -10.09 -20.21 6.24
C MET A 102 -10.34 -19.09 7.26
N GLY A 103 -10.35 -17.81 6.84
CA GLY A 103 -10.53 -16.69 7.75
C GLY A 103 -9.38 -16.50 8.75
N LEU A 104 -8.14 -16.85 8.37
CA LEU A 104 -6.99 -16.83 9.28
C LEU A 104 -6.33 -15.46 9.34
N PRO A 105 -6.10 -14.90 10.53
CA PRO A 105 -5.55 -13.57 10.71
C PRO A 105 -4.01 -13.54 10.57
N VAL A 106 -3.51 -13.88 9.40
CA VAL A 106 -2.08 -13.86 9.06
C VAL A 106 -1.70 -12.50 8.47
N ALA A 107 -0.58 -11.93 8.91
CA ALA A 107 0.02 -10.74 8.32
C ALA A 107 1.08 -11.10 7.27
N PHE A 108 0.75 -10.95 6.00
CA PHE A 108 1.68 -11.13 4.89
C PHE A 108 2.37 -9.80 4.57
N VAL A 109 3.64 -9.65 4.92
CA VAL A 109 4.43 -8.42 4.70
C VAL A 109 5.21 -8.56 3.40
N PHE A 110 4.84 -7.75 2.42
CA PHE A 110 5.49 -7.71 1.11
C PHE A 110 6.20 -6.37 0.91
N SER A 111 7.51 -6.38 0.75
CA SER A 111 8.28 -5.18 0.38
C SER A 111 8.63 -5.17 -1.09
N HIS A 112 9.30 -4.10 -1.58
CA HIS A 112 9.68 -3.97 -2.99
C HIS A 112 8.44 -3.94 -3.90
N ASP A 113 7.55 -3.00 -3.61
CA ASP A 113 6.16 -2.92 -4.07
C ASP A 113 5.96 -2.52 -5.53
N SER A 114 6.98 -2.02 -6.22
CA SER A 114 6.83 -1.46 -7.58
C SER A 114 8.17 -1.35 -8.32
N ILE A 115 8.13 -0.81 -9.55
CA ILE A 115 9.34 -0.43 -10.32
C ILE A 115 10.25 0.54 -9.55
N GLY A 116 9.74 1.20 -8.51
CA GLY A 116 10.50 2.07 -7.62
C GLY A 116 11.62 1.36 -6.85
N LEU A 117 11.67 0.03 -6.85
CA LEU A 117 12.80 -0.74 -6.29
C LEU A 117 14.10 -0.55 -7.10
N GLY A 118 14.00 -0.24 -8.41
CA GLY A 118 15.12 0.21 -9.21
C GLY A 118 15.87 -0.90 -9.95
N GLN A 119 17.20 -0.98 -9.73
CA GLN A 119 18.16 -1.74 -10.55
C GLN A 119 17.99 -3.25 -10.52
N ASP A 120 17.30 -3.82 -9.54
CA ASP A 120 17.03 -5.26 -9.46
C ASP A 120 16.26 -5.77 -10.70
N GLY A 121 15.58 -4.86 -11.39
CA GLY A 121 15.03 -5.08 -12.72
C GLY A 121 13.71 -5.85 -12.78
N PRO A 122 13.25 -6.21 -13.98
CA PRO A 122 11.90 -6.76 -14.23
C PRO A 122 11.57 -8.03 -13.45
N THR A 123 12.57 -8.87 -13.14
CA THR A 123 12.37 -10.12 -12.39
C THR A 123 11.99 -9.87 -10.92
N HIS A 124 12.18 -8.64 -10.41
CA HIS A 124 11.88 -8.24 -9.05
C HIS A 124 10.79 -7.14 -8.97
N GLN A 125 10.40 -6.57 -10.11
CA GLN A 125 9.43 -5.48 -10.22
C GLN A 125 8.02 -6.04 -10.43
N PRO A 126 7.15 -6.01 -9.40
CA PRO A 126 5.77 -6.48 -9.53
C PRO A 126 4.96 -5.54 -10.40
N ILE A 127 4.08 -6.08 -11.23
CA ILE A 127 3.14 -5.36 -12.08
C ILE A 127 1.70 -5.80 -11.77
N GLU A 128 1.39 -7.08 -11.96
CA GLU A 128 0.06 -7.65 -11.78
C GLU A 128 -0.24 -8.15 -10.36
N GLN A 129 0.77 -8.28 -9.50
CA GLN A 129 0.66 -8.91 -8.18
C GLN A 129 -0.36 -8.23 -7.28
N LEU A 130 -0.42 -6.87 -7.30
CA LEU A 130 -1.42 -6.12 -6.52
C LEU A 130 -2.85 -6.46 -6.96
N ALA A 131 -3.12 -6.42 -8.27
CA ALA A 131 -4.42 -6.78 -8.81
C ALA A 131 -4.77 -8.24 -8.50
N ALA A 132 -3.78 -9.14 -8.61
CA ALA A 132 -3.93 -10.54 -8.32
C ALA A 132 -4.25 -10.83 -6.84
N LEU A 133 -3.65 -10.09 -5.89
CA LEU A 133 -3.93 -10.19 -4.46
C LEU A 133 -5.32 -9.60 -4.13
N ARG A 134 -5.67 -8.43 -4.68
CA ARG A 134 -6.98 -7.80 -4.54
C ARG A 134 -8.12 -8.66 -5.10
N ALA A 135 -7.83 -9.57 -6.03
CA ALA A 135 -8.81 -10.52 -6.57
C ALA A 135 -9.13 -11.70 -5.64
N ILE A 136 -8.38 -11.90 -4.55
CA ILE A 136 -8.66 -12.97 -3.57
C ILE A 136 -9.78 -12.54 -2.63
N PRO A 137 -10.94 -13.22 -2.62
CA PRO A 137 -12.03 -12.88 -1.70
C PRO A 137 -11.56 -12.93 -0.24
N GLY A 138 -11.96 -11.93 0.56
CA GLY A 138 -11.60 -11.88 1.96
C GLY A 138 -10.14 -11.51 2.26
N MET A 139 -9.33 -11.14 1.28
CA MET A 139 -8.00 -10.58 1.47
C MET A 139 -8.09 -9.06 1.64
N HIS A 140 -7.39 -8.48 2.64
CA HIS A 140 -7.14 -7.05 2.64
C HIS A 140 -5.73 -6.75 2.13
N VAL A 141 -5.64 -5.90 1.12
CA VAL A 141 -4.37 -5.41 0.59
C VAL A 141 -4.22 -3.96 1.01
N ILE A 142 -3.21 -3.67 1.85
CA ILE A 142 -2.98 -2.33 2.40
C ILE A 142 -1.62 -1.84 1.94
N ARG A 143 -1.59 -0.75 1.18
CA ARG A 143 -0.40 -0.16 0.59
C ARG A 143 -0.22 1.29 1.08
N PRO A 144 0.42 1.51 2.25
CA PRO A 144 0.59 2.84 2.84
C PRO A 144 1.55 3.72 2.05
N GLY A 145 1.25 5.02 1.95
CA GLY A 145 2.04 5.99 1.20
C GLY A 145 3.16 6.66 2.01
N ASP A 146 3.09 6.63 3.35
CA ASP A 146 4.12 7.22 4.22
C ASP A 146 4.29 6.45 5.54
N ALA A 147 5.22 6.92 6.39
CA ALA A 147 5.48 6.31 7.69
C ALA A 147 4.28 6.38 8.64
N ASN A 148 3.50 7.47 8.62
CA ASN A 148 2.32 7.62 9.46
C ASN A 148 1.23 6.63 9.04
N GLU A 149 0.98 6.50 7.74
CA GLU A 149 0.04 5.50 7.20
C GLU A 149 0.49 4.08 7.50
N THR A 150 1.81 3.81 7.51
CA THR A 150 2.35 2.48 7.84
C THR A 150 2.01 2.06 9.27
N VAL A 151 2.05 2.96 10.23
CA VAL A 151 1.64 2.69 11.63
C VAL A 151 0.15 2.30 11.68
N TRP A 152 -0.71 3.06 10.99
CA TRP A 152 -2.15 2.79 10.95
C TRP A 152 -2.48 1.53 10.14
N ALA A 153 -1.70 1.22 9.11
CA ALA A 153 -1.82 -0.03 8.37
C ALA A 153 -1.54 -1.25 9.27
N TRP A 154 -0.49 -1.21 10.09
CA TRP A 154 -0.23 -2.24 11.09
C TRP A 154 -1.36 -2.37 12.11
N ARG A 155 -1.93 -1.25 12.55
CA ARG A 155 -3.10 -1.28 13.43
C ARG A 155 -4.27 -2.01 12.77
N ALA A 156 -4.63 -1.63 11.53
CA ALA A 156 -5.71 -2.29 10.80
C ALA A 156 -5.46 -3.80 10.61
N VAL A 157 -4.20 -4.20 10.30
CA VAL A 157 -3.79 -5.60 10.19
C VAL A 157 -4.02 -6.35 11.50
N LEU A 158 -3.66 -5.76 12.64
CA LEU A 158 -3.74 -6.44 13.95
C LEU A 158 -5.15 -6.45 14.56
N GLU A 159 -5.96 -5.43 14.28
CA GLU A 159 -7.36 -5.38 14.72
C GLU A 159 -8.23 -6.38 13.94
N ARG A 160 -7.80 -6.78 12.75
CA ARG A 160 -8.51 -7.78 11.96
C ARG A 160 -8.32 -9.20 12.51
N SER A 161 -9.42 -9.91 12.77
CA SER A 161 -9.43 -11.28 13.32
C SER A 161 -10.08 -12.33 12.42
N ASP A 162 -10.73 -11.90 11.35
CA ASP A 162 -11.59 -12.71 10.47
C ASP A 162 -10.96 -13.04 9.11
N GLY A 163 -9.70 -12.69 8.91
CA GLY A 163 -8.99 -12.97 7.66
C GLY A 163 -7.60 -12.36 7.59
N PRO A 164 -6.85 -12.71 6.55
CA PRO A 164 -5.48 -12.26 6.35
C PRO A 164 -5.41 -10.84 5.79
N SER A 165 -4.26 -10.22 6.00
CA SER A 165 -3.94 -8.93 5.40
C SER A 165 -2.57 -8.96 4.73
N CYS A 166 -2.46 -8.38 3.54
CA CYS A 166 -1.20 -8.10 2.86
C CYS A 166 -0.80 -6.66 3.14
N LEU A 167 0.35 -6.45 3.76
CA LEU A 167 0.96 -5.13 3.96
C LEU A 167 2.03 -4.94 2.88
N VAL A 168 1.79 -4.01 1.95
CA VAL A 168 2.63 -3.81 0.77
C VAL A 168 3.43 -2.53 0.89
N LEU A 169 4.76 -2.64 0.82
CA LEU A 169 5.69 -1.64 1.32
C LEU A 169 6.75 -1.25 0.28
N SER A 170 7.06 0.05 0.19
CA SER A 170 8.09 0.58 -0.69
C SER A 170 9.51 0.17 -0.24
N ARG A 171 10.38 -0.04 -1.21
CA ARG A 171 11.84 -0.16 -0.99
C ARG A 171 12.50 1.21 -0.90
N GLN A 172 12.06 2.16 -1.73
CA GLN A 172 12.56 3.52 -1.78
C GLN A 172 11.99 4.38 -0.64
N ALA A 173 12.74 5.42 -0.25
CA ALA A 173 12.28 6.37 0.76
C ALA A 173 11.13 7.21 0.21
N MET A 174 10.10 7.40 1.05
CA MET A 174 8.93 8.23 0.76
C MET A 174 8.89 9.44 1.68
N PRO A 175 8.35 10.59 1.25
CA PRO A 175 8.09 11.71 2.15
C PRO A 175 7.20 11.28 3.32
N THR A 176 7.46 11.82 4.51
CA THR A 176 6.55 11.69 5.65
C THR A 176 5.79 13.00 5.80
N TYR A 177 4.47 12.95 5.68
CA TYR A 177 3.62 14.15 5.68
C TYR A 177 3.44 14.72 7.09
N ASP A 178 3.51 16.03 7.18
CA ASP A 178 3.16 16.79 8.37
C ASP A 178 1.64 16.76 8.55
N ARG A 179 1.18 16.06 9.58
CA ARG A 179 -0.24 15.88 9.89
C ARG A 179 -0.89 17.10 10.55
N THR A 180 -0.16 18.20 10.68
CA THR A 180 -0.76 19.52 10.96
C THR A 180 -1.22 20.23 9.68
N LYS A 181 -0.60 19.90 8.53
CA LYS A 181 -0.94 20.42 7.20
C LYS A 181 -1.87 19.47 6.43
N TYR A 182 -1.69 18.17 6.59
CA TYR A 182 -2.44 17.11 5.92
C TYR A 182 -3.31 16.33 6.89
N ALA A 183 -4.39 15.72 6.40
CA ALA A 183 -5.33 14.99 7.24
C ALA A 183 -4.65 13.85 8.06
N PRO A 184 -5.20 13.50 9.23
CA PRO A 184 -4.67 12.43 10.07
C PRO A 184 -4.62 11.09 9.34
N ALA A 185 -3.54 10.32 9.55
CA ALA A 185 -3.34 9.01 8.93
C ALA A 185 -4.33 7.93 9.43
N ALA A 186 -5.14 8.23 10.44
CA ALA A 186 -6.20 7.35 10.92
C ALA A 186 -7.20 6.95 9.82
N GLY A 187 -7.32 7.75 8.75
CA GLY A 187 -8.11 7.44 7.58
C GLY A 187 -7.71 6.14 6.86
N VAL A 188 -6.51 5.62 7.09
CA VAL A 188 -6.09 4.29 6.60
C VAL A 188 -7.00 3.18 7.08
N ALA A 189 -7.51 3.27 8.31
CA ALA A 189 -8.44 2.27 8.86
C ALA A 189 -9.76 2.18 8.08
N ARG A 190 -10.10 3.23 7.31
CA ARG A 190 -11.25 3.28 6.41
C ARG A 190 -10.91 2.96 4.95
N GLY A 191 -9.67 2.55 4.66
CA GLY A 191 -9.20 2.16 3.34
C GLY A 191 -8.95 3.30 2.35
N GLY A 192 -9.61 4.44 2.51
CA GLY A 192 -9.44 5.64 1.68
C GLY A 192 -9.93 6.89 2.38
N TYR A 193 -9.24 8.01 2.21
CA TYR A 193 -9.58 9.28 2.86
C TYR A 193 -9.04 10.49 2.09
N VAL A 194 -9.66 11.65 2.31
CA VAL A 194 -9.16 12.92 1.79
C VAL A 194 -7.90 13.32 2.55
N LEU A 195 -6.74 13.25 1.89
CA LEU A 195 -5.44 13.62 2.48
C LEU A 195 -5.21 15.13 2.44
N ALA A 196 -5.57 15.77 1.32
CA ALA A 196 -5.40 17.21 1.10
C ALA A 196 -6.57 17.78 0.26
N GLY A 197 -6.81 19.08 0.39
CA GLY A 197 -7.97 19.76 -0.18
C GLY A 197 -9.12 19.85 0.83
N ASP A 198 -10.18 20.54 0.45
CA ASP A 198 -11.38 20.67 1.30
C ASP A 198 -12.15 19.34 1.36
N PRO A 199 -12.29 18.71 2.53
CA PRO A 199 -12.99 17.45 2.68
C PRO A 199 -14.52 17.58 2.52
N ASP A 200 -15.08 18.77 2.72
CA ASP A 200 -16.52 19.03 2.65
C ASP A 200 -16.93 19.77 1.37
N GLY A 201 -15.98 20.35 0.65
CA GLY A 201 -16.20 21.04 -0.62
C GLY A 201 -16.33 20.09 -1.81
N VAL A 202 -16.62 20.67 -2.98
CA VAL A 202 -16.66 19.95 -4.26
C VAL A 202 -15.46 20.39 -5.11
N PRO A 203 -14.40 19.58 -5.23
CA PRO A 203 -13.21 19.96 -5.99
C PRO A 203 -13.49 19.98 -7.50
N ASP A 204 -12.61 20.64 -8.25
CA ASP A 204 -12.63 20.59 -9.71
C ASP A 204 -12.07 19.28 -10.24
N VAL A 205 -11.06 18.73 -9.56
CA VAL A 205 -10.40 17.47 -9.91
C VAL A 205 -10.00 16.67 -8.66
N ILE A 206 -10.06 15.35 -8.76
CA ILE A 206 -9.63 14.43 -7.70
C ILE A 206 -8.40 13.66 -8.18
N LEU A 207 -7.31 13.73 -7.38
CA LEU A 207 -6.08 12.97 -7.56
C LEU A 207 -6.08 11.82 -6.56
N ILE A 208 -6.06 10.57 -7.04
CA ILE A 208 -6.16 9.37 -6.21
C ILE A 208 -4.82 8.65 -6.26
N GLY A 209 -4.14 8.54 -5.13
CA GLY A 209 -2.85 7.87 -5.02
C GLY A 209 -2.85 6.78 -3.96
N THR A 210 -1.94 5.83 -4.10
CA THR A 210 -1.68 4.78 -3.11
C THR A 210 -0.19 4.48 -3.05
N GLY A 211 0.27 3.98 -1.88
CA GLY A 211 1.66 3.56 -1.72
C GLY A 211 2.68 4.64 -2.11
N GLY A 212 3.74 4.18 -2.76
CA GLY A 212 4.83 5.05 -3.18
C GLY A 212 4.45 6.18 -4.12
N GLU A 213 3.35 6.08 -4.86
CA GLU A 213 2.94 7.07 -5.85
C GLU A 213 2.06 8.19 -5.26
N LEU A 214 1.62 8.07 -4.01
CA LEU A 214 0.82 9.10 -3.33
C LEU A 214 1.52 10.47 -3.33
N HIS A 215 2.86 10.51 -3.24
CA HIS A 215 3.61 11.76 -3.25
C HIS A 215 3.46 12.53 -4.55
N LEU A 216 3.31 11.85 -5.69
CA LEU A 216 3.10 12.50 -6.99
C LEU A 216 1.76 13.25 -7.03
N CYS A 217 0.72 12.68 -6.40
CA CYS A 217 -0.57 13.34 -6.25
C CYS A 217 -0.48 14.58 -5.36
N VAL A 218 0.31 14.51 -4.28
CA VAL A 218 0.50 15.67 -3.36
C VAL A 218 1.28 16.80 -4.05
N GLU A 219 2.37 16.48 -4.76
CA GLU A 219 3.15 17.47 -5.51
C GLU A 219 2.31 18.10 -6.64
N ALA A 220 1.52 17.28 -7.36
CA ALA A 220 0.60 17.77 -8.38
C ALA A 220 -0.51 18.67 -7.78
N PHE A 221 -1.03 18.32 -6.61
CA PHE A 221 -1.99 19.15 -5.88
C PHE A 221 -1.43 20.52 -5.54
N GLU A 222 -0.19 20.61 -5.06
CA GLU A 222 0.44 21.90 -4.74
C GLU A 222 0.62 22.76 -6.00
N THR A 223 0.97 22.15 -7.13
CA THR A 223 1.09 22.84 -8.42
C THR A 223 -0.27 23.35 -8.91
N LEU A 224 -1.31 22.51 -8.90
CA LEU A 224 -2.65 22.88 -9.34
C LEU A 224 -3.26 23.97 -8.44
N ALA A 225 -3.01 23.91 -7.14
CA ALA A 225 -3.47 24.94 -6.20
C ALA A 225 -2.82 26.31 -6.49
N ALA A 226 -1.52 26.32 -6.86
CA ALA A 226 -0.84 27.56 -7.28
C ALA A 226 -1.43 28.14 -8.57
N ASP A 227 -1.99 27.31 -9.45
CA ASP A 227 -2.71 27.72 -10.66
C ASP A 227 -4.19 28.08 -10.41
N GLY A 228 -4.65 28.08 -9.15
CA GLY A 228 -6.03 28.43 -8.77
C GLY A 228 -7.04 27.30 -9.00
N VAL A 229 -6.61 26.05 -9.23
CA VAL A 229 -7.48 24.90 -9.41
C VAL A 229 -7.83 24.29 -8.05
N SER A 230 -9.12 24.10 -7.76
CA SER A 230 -9.58 23.40 -6.57
C SER A 230 -9.39 21.89 -6.75
N ALA A 231 -8.25 21.37 -6.31
CA ALA A 231 -7.95 19.95 -6.35
C ALA A 231 -8.18 19.26 -5.00
N ARG A 232 -8.36 17.95 -5.03
CA ARG A 232 -8.41 17.08 -3.84
C ARG A 232 -7.45 15.92 -4.03
N VAL A 233 -6.66 15.60 -2.99
CA VAL A 233 -5.87 14.36 -2.94
C VAL A 233 -6.59 13.34 -2.08
N VAL A 234 -6.83 12.17 -2.63
CA VAL A 234 -7.34 11.00 -1.90
C VAL A 234 -6.21 9.99 -1.78
N SER A 235 -5.82 9.65 -0.55
CA SER A 235 -5.05 8.46 -0.27
C SER A 235 -5.99 7.26 -0.23
N LEU A 236 -5.72 6.24 -1.05
CA LEU A 236 -6.52 5.01 -1.16
C LEU A 236 -5.65 3.78 -0.87
N PRO A 237 -5.19 3.58 0.39
CA PRO A 237 -4.29 2.50 0.73
C PRO A 237 -4.91 1.10 0.67
N SER A 238 -6.24 0.94 0.76
CA SER A 238 -6.89 -0.37 0.66
C SER A 238 -8.26 -0.26 -0.02
N PHE A 239 -8.43 -0.99 -1.11
CA PHE A 239 -9.71 -1.07 -1.82
C PHE A 239 -10.76 -1.76 -0.95
N GLU A 240 -10.41 -2.87 -0.32
CA GLU A 240 -11.32 -3.72 0.45
C GLU A 240 -11.88 -3.00 1.66
N LEU A 241 -11.03 -2.27 2.40
CA LEU A 241 -11.48 -1.45 3.53
C LEU A 241 -12.36 -0.29 3.07
N PHE A 242 -12.02 0.35 1.96
CA PHE A 242 -12.81 1.47 1.43
C PHE A 242 -14.18 1.01 0.91
N GLU A 243 -14.24 -0.13 0.23
CA GLU A 243 -15.49 -0.73 -0.26
C GLU A 243 -16.41 -1.21 0.89
N ALA A 244 -15.86 -1.53 2.04
CA ALA A 244 -16.63 -1.90 3.24
C ALA A 244 -17.30 -0.70 3.92
N GLU A 245 -16.89 0.54 3.61
CA GLU A 245 -17.50 1.75 4.12
C GLU A 245 -18.88 1.99 3.49
N ASP A 246 -19.73 2.70 4.22
CA ASP A 246 -21.04 3.09 3.70
C ASP A 246 -20.92 4.02 2.47
N LEU A 247 -21.97 4.05 1.67
CA LEU A 247 -22.01 4.85 0.44
C LEU A 247 -21.82 6.35 0.72
N ALA A 248 -22.37 6.86 1.84
CA ALA A 248 -22.27 8.28 2.18
C ALA A 248 -20.80 8.69 2.43
N TYR A 249 -20.03 7.84 3.10
CA TYR A 249 -18.61 8.08 3.26
C TYR A 249 -17.83 8.01 1.96
N ARG A 250 -18.07 6.96 1.16
CA ARG A 250 -17.41 6.80 -0.13
C ARG A 250 -17.70 7.98 -1.06
N ASP A 251 -18.94 8.43 -1.11
CA ASP A 251 -19.36 9.59 -1.91
C ASP A 251 -18.79 10.91 -1.34
N LYS A 252 -18.59 11.01 -0.04
CA LYS A 252 -17.88 12.15 0.55
C LYS A 252 -16.42 12.21 0.11
N VAL A 253 -15.72 11.07 0.11
CA VAL A 253 -14.30 10.98 -0.30
C VAL A 253 -14.16 11.16 -1.81
N LEU A 254 -15.00 10.50 -2.59
CA LEU A 254 -15.02 10.48 -4.06
C LEU A 254 -16.39 10.92 -4.60
N PRO A 255 -16.76 12.20 -4.49
CA PRO A 255 -18.08 12.70 -4.92
C PRO A 255 -18.42 12.27 -6.33
N PRO A 256 -19.57 11.60 -6.58
CA PRO A 256 -19.95 11.13 -7.92
C PRO A 256 -20.09 12.24 -8.96
N ALA A 257 -20.43 13.45 -8.51
CA ALA A 257 -20.54 14.64 -9.37
C ALA A 257 -19.20 15.09 -9.95
N VAL A 258 -18.06 14.70 -9.35
CA VAL A 258 -16.72 15.04 -9.83
C VAL A 258 -16.19 13.92 -10.69
N THR A 259 -16.31 14.08 -12.01
CA THR A 259 -15.85 13.09 -13.00
C THR A 259 -14.41 13.30 -13.45
N ALA A 260 -13.84 14.48 -13.22
CA ALA A 260 -12.43 14.76 -13.46
C ALA A 260 -11.58 14.06 -12.39
N ARG A 261 -11.08 12.87 -12.69
CA ARG A 261 -10.31 12.05 -11.77
C ARG A 261 -9.04 11.51 -12.42
N VAL A 262 -7.96 11.47 -11.63
CA VAL A 262 -6.68 10.86 -12.02
C VAL A 262 -6.29 9.88 -10.93
N ALA A 263 -6.09 8.61 -11.28
CA ALA A 263 -5.58 7.58 -10.38
C ALA A 263 -4.12 7.26 -10.72
N VAL A 264 -3.28 7.03 -9.70
CA VAL A 264 -1.84 6.78 -9.87
C VAL A 264 -1.41 5.60 -9.03
N GLU A 265 -0.95 4.54 -9.70
CA GLU A 265 -0.32 3.37 -9.06
C GLU A 265 0.69 2.72 -10.01
N ALA A 266 1.93 2.50 -9.56
CA ALA A 266 2.98 1.84 -10.35
C ALA A 266 2.78 0.31 -10.35
N ALA A 267 1.60 -0.12 -10.81
CA ALA A 267 1.15 -1.51 -10.98
C ALA A 267 0.18 -1.59 -12.16
N ALA A 268 -0.36 -2.77 -12.44
CA ALA A 268 -1.39 -2.95 -13.47
C ALA A 268 -2.65 -2.12 -13.16
N PRO A 269 -3.31 -1.53 -14.18
CA PRO A 269 -4.45 -0.62 -13.99
C PRO A 269 -5.73 -1.32 -13.52
N LEU A 270 -5.74 -2.63 -13.47
CA LEU A 270 -6.94 -3.44 -13.21
C LEU A 270 -7.59 -3.10 -11.86
N GLY A 271 -8.87 -2.75 -11.89
CA GLY A 271 -9.66 -2.39 -10.71
C GLY A 271 -9.70 -0.89 -10.39
N TRP A 272 -8.87 -0.07 -11.04
CA TRP A 272 -8.86 1.38 -10.83
C TRP A 272 -10.04 2.10 -11.48
N ASP A 273 -10.68 1.50 -12.52
CA ASP A 273 -11.82 2.08 -13.22
C ASP A 273 -12.97 2.42 -12.27
N ARG A 274 -13.17 1.64 -11.20
CA ARG A 274 -14.22 1.88 -10.19
C ARG A 274 -14.05 3.20 -9.43
N TYR A 275 -12.81 3.69 -9.32
CA TYR A 275 -12.48 4.94 -8.59
C TYR A 275 -12.23 6.11 -9.54
N ALA A 276 -11.52 5.87 -10.64
CA ALA A 276 -11.28 6.86 -11.66
C ALA A 276 -12.56 7.19 -12.44
N GLY A 277 -13.47 6.23 -12.54
CA GLY A 277 -14.69 6.35 -13.36
C GLY A 277 -14.43 6.12 -14.85
N PRO A 278 -15.47 6.10 -15.68
CA PRO A 278 -15.36 5.72 -17.09
C PRO A 278 -14.59 6.72 -17.96
N THR A 279 -14.45 7.96 -17.52
CA THR A 279 -13.77 9.03 -18.25
C THR A 279 -12.45 9.45 -17.60
N GLY A 280 -12.18 8.98 -16.39
CA GLY A 280 -10.98 9.29 -15.63
C GLY A 280 -9.71 8.75 -16.28
N GLU A 281 -8.57 9.24 -15.83
CA GLU A 281 -7.27 8.84 -16.34
C GLU A 281 -6.52 8.00 -15.29
N ILE A 282 -5.88 6.92 -15.73
CA ILE A 282 -5.14 6.00 -14.85
C ILE A 282 -3.68 5.96 -15.31
N ILE A 283 -2.79 6.53 -14.51
CA ILE A 283 -1.35 6.45 -14.67
C ILE A 283 -0.88 5.16 -14.00
N ALA A 284 -0.59 4.14 -14.81
CA ALA A 284 -0.31 2.79 -14.36
C ALA A 284 0.67 2.07 -15.30
N MET A 285 1.21 0.92 -14.86
CA MET A 285 2.07 0.08 -15.68
C MET A 285 1.24 -0.72 -16.69
N ARG A 286 1.67 -0.67 -17.95
CA ARG A 286 1.07 -1.44 -19.06
C ARG A 286 2.07 -2.38 -19.74
N SER A 287 3.25 -2.52 -19.14
CA SER A 287 4.33 -3.39 -19.58
C SER A 287 5.19 -3.78 -18.39
N PHE A 288 6.07 -4.74 -18.57
CA PHE A 288 7.11 -5.01 -17.59
C PHE A 288 8.03 -3.80 -17.41
N GLY A 289 8.67 -3.71 -16.24
CA GLY A 289 9.63 -2.68 -15.92
C GLY A 289 10.97 -2.83 -16.65
N ALA A 290 12.02 -2.22 -16.12
CA ALA A 290 13.37 -2.28 -16.67
C ALA A 290 14.40 -2.16 -15.54
N SER A 291 15.67 -2.51 -15.80
CA SER A 291 16.75 -2.34 -14.84
C SER A 291 17.41 -0.96 -15.04
N ALA A 292 17.17 -0.03 -14.12
CA ALA A 292 17.76 1.30 -14.07
C ALA A 292 17.60 1.92 -12.67
N PRO A 293 18.22 3.06 -12.36
CA PRO A 293 17.92 3.83 -11.15
C PRO A 293 16.43 4.16 -11.06
N ALA A 294 15.87 4.10 -9.85
CA ALA A 294 14.43 4.30 -9.64
C ALA A 294 13.87 5.58 -10.26
N LYS A 295 14.60 6.71 -10.17
CA LYS A 295 14.17 7.99 -10.76
C LYS A 295 14.02 7.93 -12.27
N ASP A 296 14.95 7.23 -12.94
CA ASP A 296 14.92 7.10 -14.41
C ASP A 296 13.74 6.21 -14.84
N LEU A 297 13.46 5.16 -14.06
CA LEU A 297 12.31 4.29 -14.31
C LEU A 297 10.99 5.04 -14.10
N MET A 298 10.83 5.75 -12.99
CA MET A 298 9.62 6.52 -12.72
C MET A 298 9.37 7.53 -13.84
N LYS A 299 10.40 8.27 -14.28
CA LYS A 299 10.29 9.19 -15.42
C LYS A 299 9.96 8.47 -16.73
N LYS A 300 10.66 7.36 -17.03
CA LYS A 300 10.44 6.58 -18.27
C LYS A 300 9.00 6.08 -18.40
N PHE A 301 8.41 5.63 -17.30
CA PHE A 301 7.07 5.07 -17.29
C PHE A 301 5.97 6.09 -16.94
N GLY A 302 6.32 7.38 -16.86
CA GLY A 302 5.36 8.47 -16.68
C GLY A 302 4.87 8.69 -15.24
N PHE A 303 5.57 8.18 -14.25
CA PHE A 303 5.26 8.42 -12.84
C PHE A 303 6.00 9.66 -12.35
N THR A 304 5.50 10.83 -12.72
CA THR A 304 6.00 12.14 -12.30
C THR A 304 4.85 13.06 -11.90
N ALA A 305 5.12 14.06 -11.06
CA ALA A 305 4.11 15.04 -10.65
C ALA A 305 3.57 15.83 -11.86
N GLU A 306 4.45 16.16 -12.83
CA GLU A 306 4.09 16.85 -14.07
C GLU A 306 3.10 16.02 -14.88
N ALA A 307 3.30 14.69 -15.00
CA ALA A 307 2.37 13.81 -15.71
C ALA A 307 0.99 13.78 -15.03
N VAL A 308 0.95 13.83 -13.70
CA VAL A 308 -0.31 13.92 -12.94
C VAL A 308 -1.00 15.27 -13.17
N VAL A 309 -0.26 16.37 -13.17
CA VAL A 309 -0.79 17.73 -13.48
C VAL A 309 -1.37 17.76 -14.89
N GLU A 310 -0.63 17.24 -15.89
CA GLU A 310 -1.11 17.19 -17.27
C GLU A 310 -2.38 16.33 -17.41
N ALA A 311 -2.42 15.16 -16.75
CA ALA A 311 -3.61 14.33 -16.73
C ALA A 311 -4.79 15.06 -16.09
N ALA A 312 -4.58 15.74 -14.96
CA ALA A 312 -5.61 16.55 -14.31
C ALA A 312 -6.15 17.66 -15.25
N ARG A 313 -5.26 18.38 -15.93
CA ARG A 313 -5.66 19.42 -16.90
C ARG A 313 -6.46 18.84 -18.06
N ARG A 314 -6.08 17.66 -18.59
CA ARG A 314 -6.88 16.95 -19.61
C ARG A 314 -8.27 16.59 -19.10
N GLN A 315 -8.39 16.14 -17.86
CA GLN A 315 -9.68 15.80 -17.25
C GLN A 315 -10.56 17.02 -17.02
N LEU A 316 -9.98 18.14 -16.57
CA LEU A 316 -10.69 19.42 -16.42
C LEU A 316 -11.24 19.94 -17.76
N ALA A 317 -10.43 19.85 -18.83
CA ALA A 317 -10.86 20.27 -20.17
C ALA A 317 -12.04 19.42 -20.70
N LYS A 318 -12.12 18.13 -20.36
CA LYS A 318 -13.24 17.25 -20.75
C LYS A 318 -14.52 17.55 -19.96
N SER A 319 -14.40 17.95 -18.69
CA SER A 319 -15.55 18.20 -17.82
C SER A 319 -16.28 19.52 -18.13
N GLY A 320 -15.70 20.38 -18.96
CA GLY A 320 -16.25 21.69 -19.30
C GLY A 320 -16.21 22.70 -18.13
N PRO A 321 -16.47 23.99 -18.37
CA PRO A 321 -16.59 24.96 -17.29
C PRO A 321 -17.79 24.57 -16.40
N LYS A 322 -17.61 24.57 -15.07
CA LYS A 322 -18.75 24.47 -14.14
C LYS A 322 -19.72 25.61 -14.49
N ALA A 323 -20.99 25.27 -14.72
CA ALA A 323 -22.04 26.28 -14.80
C ALA A 323 -21.94 27.11 -13.50
N ALA A 324 -21.72 28.41 -13.64
CA ALA A 324 -21.74 29.32 -12.50
C ALA A 324 -23.09 29.17 -11.78
N GLN A 325 -23.06 28.65 -10.56
CA GLN A 325 -24.24 28.61 -9.67
C GLN A 325 -24.39 29.96 -8.97
#